data_c399c2cde87b81b417face40b7782ab9
#
_entry.id   c399c2cde87b81b417face40b7782ab9
#
_cell.length_a   1.000
_cell.length_b   1.000
_cell.length_c   1.000
_cell.angle_alpha   90.00
_cell.angle_beta   90.00
_cell.angle_gamma   90.00
#
_symmetry.space_group_name_H-M   'P 1'
#
loop_
_entity.id
_entity.type
_entity.pdbx_description
1 polymer ?
#
loop_
_entity_poly.entity_id
_entity_poly.type
_entity_poly.pdbx_seq_one_letter_code
_entity_poly.pdbx_strand_id
1 'polypeptide(L)'
;MRSTGDLEALYRLHALAVFRFAYGLCRNRAEAEDIVSEAFARVVTRAHKIESATARAYLLTVARNVFLDARRRTVRDARLLKEMESDRSDRVERLDDDSRLASALKALGMLPEGERAALLLRLDHGMSYEEVAAALKISVAAAKVRVHRACMRLASARKSGDWDDEG
;
A
#
# COMPACT_ATOMS: atom_id res chain seq x y z
N MET A 1 17.52 24.29 -4.57
CA MET A 1 16.21 24.53 -3.87
C MET A 1 15.11 24.28 -4.85
N ARG A 2 14.35 23.23 -4.65
CA ARG A 2 13.10 23.07 -5.43
C ARG A 2 12.11 24.10 -4.93
N SER A 3 11.51 24.84 -5.86
CA SER A 3 10.46 25.81 -5.58
C SER A 3 9.24 25.11 -4.97
N THR A 4 8.49 25.84 -4.15
CA THR A 4 7.18 25.37 -3.64
C THR A 4 6.27 24.89 -4.80
N GLY A 5 6.43 25.47 -5.99
CA GLY A 5 5.72 25.06 -7.19
C GLY A 5 6.07 23.66 -7.69
N ASP A 6 7.31 23.21 -7.53
CA ASP A 6 7.73 21.85 -7.95
C ASP A 6 7.10 20.78 -7.05
N LEU A 7 6.95 21.07 -5.76
CA LEU A 7 6.30 20.17 -4.82
C LEU A 7 4.79 20.09 -5.08
N GLU A 8 4.16 21.22 -5.32
CA GLU A 8 2.73 21.26 -5.64
C GLU A 8 2.42 20.50 -6.92
N ALA A 9 3.26 20.65 -7.95
CA ALA A 9 3.13 19.90 -9.19
C ALA A 9 3.31 18.39 -8.97
N LEU A 10 4.31 17.98 -8.18
CA LEU A 10 4.57 16.58 -7.80
C LEU A 10 3.37 16.00 -7.04
N TYR A 11 2.83 16.74 -6.09
CA TYR A 11 1.66 16.33 -5.31
C TYR A 11 0.44 16.15 -6.22
N ARG A 12 0.10 17.15 -7.02
CA ARG A 12 -1.06 17.09 -7.94
C ARG A 12 -0.97 15.89 -8.89
N LEU A 13 0.25 15.58 -9.36
CA LEU A 13 0.45 14.50 -10.33
C LEU A 13 0.36 13.10 -9.70
N HIS A 14 0.82 12.94 -8.48
CA HIS A 14 1.06 11.62 -7.88
C HIS A 14 0.25 11.30 -6.63
N ALA A 15 -0.40 12.28 -5.99
CA ALA A 15 -1.09 12.06 -4.72
C ALA A 15 -2.17 10.98 -4.81
N LEU A 16 -2.95 10.97 -5.90
CA LEU A 16 -3.99 9.95 -6.10
C LEU A 16 -3.40 8.53 -6.23
N ALA A 17 -2.31 8.39 -6.99
CA ALA A 17 -1.64 7.09 -7.14
C ALA A 17 -1.08 6.59 -5.81
N VAL A 18 -0.44 7.47 -5.04
CA VAL A 18 0.09 7.14 -3.71
C VAL A 18 -1.04 6.78 -2.75
N PHE A 19 -2.15 7.53 -2.77
CA PHE A 19 -3.33 7.24 -1.96
C PHE A 19 -3.93 5.88 -2.29
N ARG A 20 -4.15 5.56 -3.56
CA ARG A 20 -4.67 4.26 -3.99
C ARG A 20 -3.81 3.11 -3.52
N PHE A 21 -2.51 3.25 -3.66
CA PHE A 21 -1.57 2.23 -3.18
C PHE A 21 -1.61 2.07 -1.66
N ALA A 22 -1.53 3.18 -0.92
CA ALA A 22 -1.63 3.18 0.54
C ALA A 22 -2.95 2.56 1.02
N TYR A 23 -4.05 2.93 0.38
CA TYR A 23 -5.37 2.41 0.70
C TYR A 23 -5.51 0.91 0.42
N GLY A 24 -4.93 0.42 -0.68
CA GLY A 24 -4.85 -1.01 -0.95
C GLY A 24 -4.01 -1.77 0.10
N LEU A 25 -2.99 -1.14 0.67
CA LEU A 25 -2.16 -1.74 1.73
C LEU A 25 -2.86 -1.77 3.08
N CYS A 26 -3.38 -0.63 3.54
CA CYS A 26 -3.91 -0.47 4.91
C CYS A 26 -5.42 -0.68 5.02
N ARG A 27 -6.17 -0.54 3.92
CA ARG A 27 -7.63 -0.67 3.86
C ARG A 27 -8.38 0.28 4.80
N ASN A 28 -7.74 1.37 5.18
CA ASN A 28 -8.28 2.41 6.04
C ASN A 28 -8.00 3.77 5.41
N ARG A 29 -9.04 4.57 5.19
CA ARG A 29 -8.93 5.85 4.50
C ARG A 29 -8.08 6.85 5.28
N ALA A 30 -8.31 7.00 6.57
CA ALA A 30 -7.57 7.94 7.41
C ALA A 30 -6.08 7.58 7.46
N GLU A 31 -5.76 6.30 7.63
CA GLU A 31 -4.38 5.79 7.61
C GLU A 31 -3.73 6.02 6.23
N ALA A 32 -4.46 5.80 5.14
CA ALA A 32 -3.96 6.06 3.79
C ALA A 32 -3.64 7.55 3.56
N GLU A 33 -4.49 8.45 4.05
CA GLU A 33 -4.25 9.90 3.99
C GLU A 33 -3.01 10.31 4.79
N ASP A 34 -2.80 9.72 5.96
CA ASP A 34 -1.61 9.93 6.79
C ASP A 34 -0.34 9.42 6.09
N ILE A 35 -0.41 8.26 5.44
CA ILE A 35 0.70 7.70 4.66
C ILE A 35 1.06 8.63 3.50
N VAL A 36 0.08 9.17 2.78
CA VAL A 36 0.31 10.14 1.70
C VAL A 36 1.06 11.35 2.22
N SER A 37 0.55 11.96 3.28
CA SER A 37 1.13 13.17 3.89
C SER A 37 2.57 12.93 4.32
N GLU A 38 2.84 11.84 5.02
CA GLU A 38 4.17 11.47 5.49
C GLU A 38 5.12 11.12 4.34
N ALA A 39 4.63 10.41 3.30
CA ALA A 39 5.44 10.06 2.15
C ALA A 39 5.92 11.31 1.39
N PHE A 40 5.04 12.26 1.15
CA PHE A 40 5.41 13.52 0.52
C PHE A 40 6.35 14.35 1.40
N ALA A 41 6.12 14.42 2.70
CA ALA A 41 7.02 15.10 3.64
C ALA A 41 8.44 14.52 3.59
N ARG A 42 8.58 13.18 3.59
CA ARG A 42 9.88 12.50 3.48
C ARG A 42 10.57 12.76 2.15
N VAL A 43 9.81 12.81 1.07
CA VAL A 43 10.35 13.09 -0.27
C VAL A 43 10.87 14.50 -0.35
N VAL A 44 10.17 15.48 0.21
CA VAL A 44 10.60 16.88 0.23
C VAL A 44 11.91 17.06 0.97
N THR A 45 12.04 16.43 2.13
CA THR A 45 13.25 16.57 2.98
C THR A 45 14.48 15.86 2.39
N ARG A 46 14.28 14.85 1.54
CA ARG A 46 15.37 14.04 0.94
C ARG A 46 15.63 14.34 -0.54
N ALA A 47 14.85 15.22 -1.15
CA ALA A 47 14.81 15.40 -2.60
C ALA A 47 16.00 16.19 -3.15
N HIS A 48 17.21 15.63 -3.13
CA HIS A 48 18.32 16.25 -3.86
C HIS A 48 18.39 15.91 -5.35
N LYS A 49 17.74 14.85 -5.85
CA LYS A 49 17.66 14.54 -7.29
C LYS A 49 16.64 13.41 -7.55
N ILE A 50 15.37 13.73 -7.62
CA ILE A 50 14.41 12.77 -8.17
C ILE A 50 14.04 13.25 -9.56
N GLU A 51 14.43 12.48 -10.58
CA GLU A 51 13.97 12.71 -11.94
C GLU A 51 12.46 12.42 -12.01
N SER A 52 11.73 13.24 -12.74
CA SER A 52 10.27 13.12 -12.83
C SER A 52 9.78 11.74 -13.29
N ALA A 53 10.57 11.06 -14.15
CA ALA A 53 10.25 9.73 -14.66
C ALA A 53 10.27 8.64 -13.58
N THR A 54 11.09 8.81 -12.52
CA THR A 54 11.22 7.87 -11.41
C THR A 54 10.48 8.30 -10.15
N ALA A 55 9.92 9.52 -10.15
CA ALA A 55 9.28 10.12 -8.98
C ALA A 55 8.10 9.27 -8.47
N ARG A 56 7.27 8.74 -9.36
CA ARG A 56 6.13 7.89 -9.00
C ARG A 56 6.58 6.62 -8.30
N ALA A 57 7.51 5.88 -8.89
CA ALA A 57 8.03 4.64 -8.31
C ALA A 57 8.69 4.89 -6.95
N TYR A 58 9.43 5.99 -6.83
CA TYR A 58 10.05 6.40 -5.57
C TYR A 58 9.02 6.75 -4.49
N LEU A 59 7.99 7.52 -4.83
CA LEU A 59 6.88 7.85 -3.92
C LEU A 59 6.15 6.61 -3.43
N LEU A 60 5.86 5.64 -4.30
CA LEU A 60 5.24 4.37 -3.94
C LEU A 60 6.13 3.56 -2.99
N THR A 61 7.44 3.53 -3.24
CA THR A 61 8.41 2.90 -2.34
C THR A 61 8.43 3.57 -0.97
N VAL A 62 8.44 4.89 -0.91
CA VAL A 62 8.40 5.66 0.34
C VAL A 62 7.09 5.42 1.08
N ALA A 63 5.96 5.42 0.39
CA ALA A 63 4.65 5.14 0.98
C ALA A 63 4.58 3.76 1.63
N ARG A 64 5.12 2.73 0.97
CA ARG A 64 5.23 1.39 1.56
C ARG A 64 6.10 1.39 2.82
N ASN A 65 7.23 2.07 2.79
CA ASN A 65 8.10 2.17 3.95
C ASN A 65 7.40 2.87 5.12
N VAL A 66 6.64 3.94 4.86
CA VAL A 66 5.80 4.62 5.87
C VAL A 66 4.79 3.65 6.46
N PHE A 67 4.09 2.89 5.62
CA PHE A 67 3.14 1.87 6.05
C PHE A 67 3.79 0.81 6.95
N LEU A 68 4.94 0.27 6.55
CA LEU A 68 5.66 -0.73 7.34
C LEU A 68 6.16 -0.17 8.67
N ASP A 69 6.66 1.07 8.68
CA ASP A 69 7.09 1.74 9.91
C ASP A 69 5.91 1.92 10.88
N ALA A 70 4.74 2.31 10.37
CA ALA A 70 3.53 2.44 11.17
C ALA A 70 3.10 1.09 11.77
N ARG A 71 3.17 0.00 10.99
CA ARG A 71 2.88 -1.37 11.47
C ARG A 71 3.85 -1.82 12.55
N ARG A 72 5.14 -1.54 12.40
CA ARG A 72 6.15 -1.86 13.41
C ARG A 72 5.91 -1.11 14.72
N ARG A 73 5.50 0.16 14.66
CA ARG A 73 5.14 0.94 15.86
C ARG A 73 3.92 0.34 16.54
N THR A 74 2.87 0.01 15.80
CA THR A 74 1.66 -0.62 16.34
C THR A 74 1.97 -1.94 17.03
N VAL A 75 2.81 -2.79 16.45
CA VAL A 75 3.23 -4.06 17.05
C VAL A 75 4.05 -3.83 18.32
N ARG A 76 4.95 -2.84 18.32
CA ARG A 76 5.75 -2.47 19.49
C ARG A 76 4.87 -1.96 20.63
N ASP A 77 3.94 -1.05 20.30
CA ASP A 77 3.01 -0.49 21.27
C ASP A 77 2.05 -1.56 21.83
N ALA A 78 1.59 -2.49 20.99
CA ALA A 78 0.79 -3.63 21.42
C ALA A 78 1.57 -4.58 22.35
N ARG A 79 2.88 -4.76 22.15
CA ARG A 79 3.73 -5.53 23.08
C ARG A 79 3.90 -4.83 24.42
N LEU A 80 4.02 -3.50 24.42
CA LEU A 80 4.08 -2.68 25.64
C LEU A 80 2.72 -2.63 26.35
N LEU A 81 1.62 -2.67 25.59
CA LEU A 81 0.24 -2.63 26.10
C LEU A 81 -0.34 -4.02 26.42
N LYS A 82 0.35 -5.13 26.11
CA LYS A 82 -0.07 -6.47 26.51
C LYS A 82 -0.07 -6.68 28.03
N GLU A 83 0.54 -5.77 28.77
CA GLU A 83 0.36 -5.67 30.22
C GLU A 83 -0.91 -4.89 30.62
N MET A 84 -1.60 -4.25 29.68
CA MET A 84 -2.85 -3.53 29.89
C MET A 84 -3.82 -3.92 28.78
N GLU A 85 -4.86 -4.67 29.13
CA GLU A 85 -5.93 -5.12 28.24
C GLU A 85 -6.39 -4.03 27.27
N SER A 86 -6.43 -4.28 25.96
CA SER A 86 -7.58 -3.96 25.14
C SER A 86 -7.43 -4.40 23.68
N ASP A 87 -8.44 -5.05 23.29
CA ASP A 87 -9.08 -5.31 22.02
C ASP A 87 -8.89 -4.12 21.04
N ARG A 88 -7.89 -4.21 20.16
CA ARG A 88 -7.88 -3.42 18.91
C ARG A 88 -8.11 -4.38 17.77
N SER A 89 -9.38 -4.69 17.58
CA SER A 89 -9.93 -5.20 16.37
C SER A 89 -9.45 -4.35 15.18
N ASP A 90 -8.98 -5.01 14.13
CA ASP A 90 -8.83 -4.42 12.81
C ASP A 90 -10.17 -3.79 12.43
N ARG A 91 -10.35 -2.50 12.72
CA ARG A 91 -11.47 -1.74 12.24
C ARG A 91 -11.27 -1.53 10.74
N VAL A 92 -11.79 -2.49 9.99
CA VAL A 92 -12.18 -2.21 8.61
C VAL A 92 -13.30 -1.19 8.72
N GLU A 93 -13.01 0.06 8.37
CA GLU A 93 -14.06 1.04 8.16
C GLU A 93 -15.04 0.44 7.16
N ARG A 94 -16.31 0.33 7.57
CA ARG A 94 -17.37 0.01 6.66
C ARG A 94 -17.46 1.14 5.65
N LEU A 95 -16.97 0.86 4.45
CA LEU A 95 -17.20 1.73 3.30
C LEU A 95 -18.65 1.52 2.88
N ASP A 96 -19.49 2.45 3.28
CA ASP A 96 -20.79 2.58 2.67
C ASP A 96 -20.56 2.91 1.18
N ASP A 97 -21.20 2.17 0.31
CA ASP A 97 -21.59 2.47 -1.06
C ASP A 97 -20.92 1.77 -2.26
N ASP A 98 -19.82 1.05 -2.16
CA ASP A 98 -19.40 0.20 -3.28
C ASP A 98 -19.08 -1.23 -2.82
N SER A 99 -20.04 -2.13 -2.99
CA SER A 99 -19.87 -3.54 -2.64
C SER A 99 -18.69 -4.19 -3.37
N ARG A 100 -18.35 -3.72 -4.58
CA ARG A 100 -17.19 -4.19 -5.36
C ARG A 100 -15.87 -3.72 -4.77
N LEU A 101 -15.81 -2.45 -4.35
CA LEU A 101 -14.62 -1.92 -3.68
C LEU A 101 -14.42 -2.60 -2.34
N ALA A 102 -15.46 -2.76 -1.54
CA ALA A 102 -15.40 -3.46 -0.26
C ALA A 102 -14.92 -4.91 -0.43
N SER A 103 -15.43 -5.63 -1.44
CA SER A 103 -15.00 -6.98 -1.76
C SER A 103 -13.53 -7.04 -2.20
N ALA A 104 -13.10 -6.10 -3.04
CA ALA A 104 -11.71 -6.00 -3.47
C ALA A 104 -10.76 -5.73 -2.30
N LEU A 105 -11.12 -4.82 -1.40
CA LEU A 105 -10.32 -4.52 -0.20
C LEU A 105 -10.27 -5.70 0.77
N LYS A 106 -11.38 -6.40 0.95
CA LYS A 106 -11.44 -7.63 1.75
C LYS A 106 -10.47 -8.68 1.18
N ALA A 107 -10.49 -8.86 -0.13
CA ALA A 107 -9.61 -9.78 -0.80
C ALA A 107 -8.13 -9.42 -0.65
N LEU A 108 -7.78 -8.17 -0.86
CA LEU A 108 -6.43 -7.67 -0.62
C LEU A 108 -5.99 -7.92 0.82
N GLY A 109 -6.91 -7.80 1.77
CA GLY A 109 -6.67 -8.08 3.18
C GLY A 109 -6.31 -9.52 3.50
N MET A 110 -6.72 -10.48 2.67
CA MET A 110 -6.39 -11.89 2.80
C MET A 110 -4.96 -12.20 2.36
N LEU A 111 -4.33 -11.31 1.60
CA LEU A 111 -2.96 -11.50 1.11
C LEU A 111 -1.93 -11.11 2.19
N PRO A 112 -0.83 -11.88 2.32
CA PRO A 112 0.34 -11.40 3.04
C PRO A 112 0.81 -10.04 2.49
N GLU A 113 1.36 -9.18 3.34
CA GLU A 113 1.73 -7.80 2.97
C GLU A 113 2.63 -7.75 1.72
N GLY A 114 3.68 -8.58 1.68
CA GLY A 114 4.60 -8.57 0.56
C GLY A 114 4.00 -9.02 -0.78
N GLU A 115 3.03 -9.93 -0.75
CA GLU A 115 2.27 -10.35 -1.94
C GLU A 115 1.29 -9.27 -2.37
N ARG A 116 0.61 -8.64 -1.41
CA ARG A 116 -0.31 -7.53 -1.65
C ARG A 116 0.40 -6.34 -2.28
N ALA A 117 1.53 -5.92 -1.72
CA ALA A 117 2.33 -4.83 -2.26
C ALA A 117 2.82 -5.14 -3.69
N ALA A 118 3.35 -6.33 -3.93
CA ALA A 118 3.81 -6.73 -5.26
C ALA A 118 2.68 -6.73 -6.29
N LEU A 119 1.51 -7.24 -5.92
CA LEU A 119 0.33 -7.27 -6.78
C LEU A 119 -0.13 -5.85 -7.15
N LEU A 120 -0.26 -4.96 -6.17
CA LEU A 120 -0.70 -3.58 -6.39
C LEU A 120 0.29 -2.81 -7.27
N LEU A 121 1.58 -2.93 -7.00
CA LEU A 121 2.61 -2.26 -7.81
C LEU A 121 2.60 -2.77 -9.26
N ARG A 122 2.44 -4.06 -9.46
CA ARG A 122 2.45 -4.66 -10.79
C ARG A 122 1.18 -4.41 -11.57
N LEU A 123 0.01 -4.67 -10.99
CA LEU A 123 -1.28 -4.66 -11.71
C LEU A 123 -2.00 -3.32 -11.64
N ASP A 124 -2.02 -2.66 -10.51
CA ASP A 124 -2.71 -1.36 -10.38
C ASP A 124 -1.83 -0.19 -10.84
N HIS A 125 -0.53 -0.26 -10.59
CA HIS A 125 0.40 0.80 -10.94
C HIS A 125 1.23 0.53 -12.20
N GLY A 126 1.11 -0.64 -12.82
CA GLY A 126 1.74 -0.97 -14.10
C GLY A 126 3.27 -1.02 -14.06
N MET A 127 3.87 -1.22 -12.89
CA MET A 127 5.33 -1.29 -12.73
C MET A 127 5.89 -2.58 -13.35
N SER A 128 7.09 -2.50 -13.94
CA SER A 128 7.83 -3.67 -14.38
C SER A 128 8.24 -4.53 -13.18
N TYR A 129 8.56 -5.81 -13.39
CA TYR A 129 9.05 -6.66 -12.30
C TYR A 129 10.37 -6.16 -11.71
N GLU A 130 11.21 -5.53 -12.53
CA GLU A 130 12.44 -4.88 -12.09
C GLU A 130 12.15 -3.71 -11.15
N GLU A 131 11.17 -2.87 -11.49
CA GLU A 131 10.73 -1.76 -10.64
C GLU A 131 10.08 -2.26 -9.35
N VAL A 132 9.24 -3.30 -9.42
CA VAL A 132 8.64 -3.94 -8.24
C VAL A 132 9.73 -4.52 -7.33
N ALA A 133 10.70 -5.23 -7.91
CA ALA A 133 11.82 -5.79 -7.17
C ALA A 133 12.63 -4.71 -6.44
N ALA A 134 12.94 -3.60 -7.12
CA ALA A 134 13.64 -2.47 -6.54
C ALA A 134 12.84 -1.82 -5.40
N ALA A 135 11.53 -1.60 -5.59
CA ALA A 135 10.65 -1.00 -4.60
C ALA A 135 10.52 -1.87 -3.33
N LEU A 136 10.47 -3.18 -3.50
CA LEU A 136 10.31 -4.14 -2.39
C LEU A 136 11.65 -4.64 -1.83
N LYS A 137 12.78 -4.24 -2.42
CA LYS A 137 14.13 -4.70 -2.06
C LYS A 137 14.28 -6.22 -2.09
N ILE A 138 13.80 -6.83 -3.16
CA ILE A 138 13.85 -8.27 -3.43
C ILE A 138 14.40 -8.53 -4.83
N SER A 139 14.68 -9.80 -5.15
CA SER A 139 15.06 -10.18 -6.51
C SER A 139 13.87 -10.09 -7.47
N VAL A 140 14.15 -9.96 -8.78
CA VAL A 140 13.12 -10.00 -9.82
C VAL A 140 12.36 -11.33 -9.80
N ALA A 141 13.06 -12.44 -9.59
CA ALA A 141 12.43 -13.75 -9.45
C ALA A 141 11.47 -13.80 -8.25
N ALA A 142 11.86 -13.24 -7.11
CA ALA A 142 10.98 -13.14 -5.93
C ALA A 142 9.77 -12.25 -6.19
N ALA A 143 9.93 -11.14 -6.92
CA ALA A 143 8.81 -10.28 -7.30
C ALA A 143 7.78 -11.04 -8.16
N LYS A 144 8.24 -11.77 -9.16
CA LYS A 144 7.37 -12.63 -10.00
C LYS A 144 6.62 -13.68 -9.17
N VAL A 145 7.32 -14.35 -8.26
CA VAL A 145 6.71 -15.34 -7.36
C VAL A 145 5.65 -14.72 -6.47
N ARG A 146 5.90 -13.55 -5.89
CA ARG A 146 4.93 -12.85 -5.03
C ARG A 146 3.67 -12.47 -5.79
N VAL A 147 3.80 -11.90 -6.97
CA VAL A 147 2.64 -11.57 -7.82
C VAL A 147 1.86 -12.82 -8.19
N HIS A 148 2.55 -13.89 -8.61
CA HIS A 148 1.91 -15.16 -8.94
C HIS A 148 1.15 -15.75 -7.76
N ARG A 149 1.76 -15.82 -6.57
CA ARG A 149 1.11 -16.30 -5.34
C ARG A 149 -0.11 -15.49 -4.97
N ALA A 150 -0.01 -14.16 -5.07
CA ALA A 150 -1.15 -13.27 -4.84
C ALA A 150 -2.32 -13.60 -5.78
N CYS A 151 -2.06 -13.73 -7.08
CA CYS A 151 -3.07 -14.10 -8.06
C CYS A 151 -3.69 -15.48 -7.76
N MET A 152 -2.88 -16.46 -7.37
CA MET A 152 -3.37 -17.80 -7.04
C MET A 152 -4.24 -17.81 -5.79
N ARG A 153 -3.87 -17.05 -4.75
CA ARG A 153 -4.69 -16.89 -3.53
C ARG A 153 -6.04 -16.24 -3.83
N LEU A 154 -6.04 -15.19 -4.64
CA LEU A 154 -7.27 -14.51 -5.05
C LEU A 154 -8.16 -15.43 -5.90
N ALA A 155 -7.58 -16.19 -6.83
CA ALA A 155 -8.33 -17.15 -7.64
C ALA A 155 -8.94 -18.26 -6.79
N SER A 156 -8.22 -18.77 -5.79
CA SER A 156 -8.71 -19.77 -4.84
C SER A 156 -9.85 -19.25 -3.98
N ALA A 157 -9.72 -18.03 -3.45
CA ALA A 157 -10.78 -17.39 -2.66
C ALA A 157 -12.06 -17.21 -3.48
N ARG A 158 -11.95 -16.83 -4.76
CA ARG A 158 -13.10 -16.73 -5.66
C ARG A 158 -13.81 -18.06 -5.88
N LYS A 159 -13.05 -19.17 -6.00
CA LYS A 159 -13.64 -20.51 -6.20
C LYS A 159 -14.33 -21.06 -4.95
N SER A 160 -13.88 -20.67 -3.76
CA SER A 160 -14.46 -21.12 -2.50
C SER A 160 -15.70 -20.33 -2.06
N GLY A 161 -16.18 -19.39 -2.89
CA GLY A 161 -17.39 -18.60 -2.60
C GLY A 161 -17.20 -17.50 -1.55
N ASP A 162 -15.98 -17.23 -1.12
CA ASP A 162 -15.70 -16.13 -0.19
C ASP A 162 -15.97 -14.73 -0.79
N TRP A 163 -16.38 -14.70 -2.06
CA TRP A 163 -16.70 -13.48 -2.82
C TRP A 163 -18.17 -13.37 -3.20
N ASP A 164 -18.89 -14.49 -3.16
CA ASP A 164 -20.30 -14.56 -3.50
C ASP A 164 -21.12 -14.40 -2.21
N ASP A 165 -21.11 -13.23 -1.64
CA ASP A 165 -22.13 -12.89 -0.70
C ASP A 165 -22.90 -11.67 -1.19
N GLU A 166 -24.06 -12.02 -1.62
CA GLU A 166 -25.31 -11.29 -1.72
C GLU A 166 -25.43 -10.31 -2.88
N GLY A 167 -26.16 -10.83 -3.87
CA GLY A 167 -26.89 -10.01 -4.84
C GLY A 167 -27.95 -9.16 -4.21
#